data_b3849d162244d025424b526eb7744180
#
_entry.id   b3849d162244d025424b526eb7744180
#
_cell.length_a   1.000
_cell.length_b   1.000
_cell.length_c   1.000
_cell.angle_alpha   90.00
_cell.angle_beta   90.00
_cell.angle_gamma   90.00
#
_symmetry.space_group_name_H-M   'P 1'
#
loop_
_entity.id
_entity.type
_entity.pdbx_description
1 polymer ?
#
loop_
_entity_poly.entity_id
_entity_poly.type
_entity_poly.pdbx_seq_one_letter_code
_entity_poly.pdbx_strand_id
1 'polypeptide(L)'
;YTASTRVESDMRWKEYYSGIRKANILINHIDVVPFMLTYKNAKGETKPLNVTMKAEARFLRAYFYFELVKRYGGVPLMGDDVHILGDDMEIPRNTFEQCVQYICDELDDIKDDLRTNPMPDFEQYAHTPTREACLALKSRVLLYAASPLFNERPIEIGNELIGYASYDRERWNDAAKAAKTFIDEYGPN
;
A
#
# COMPACT_ATOMS: atom_id res chain seq x y z
N TYR A 1 -16.29 -19.13 -17.28
CA TYR A 1 -15.27 -18.17 -17.74
C TYR A 1 -14.49 -18.84 -18.86
N THR A 2 -14.54 -18.30 -20.07
CA THR A 2 -13.65 -18.67 -21.15
C THR A 2 -12.50 -17.68 -21.21
N ALA A 3 -11.33 -18.10 -21.68
CA ALA A 3 -10.14 -17.24 -21.80
C ALA A 3 -10.37 -16.00 -22.69
N SER A 4 -11.44 -15.96 -23.45
CA SER A 4 -11.84 -14.83 -24.29
C SER A 4 -12.79 -13.83 -23.60
N THR A 5 -13.28 -14.14 -22.39
CA THR A 5 -14.19 -13.22 -21.68
C THR A 5 -13.35 -12.17 -20.97
N ARG A 6 -13.19 -11.02 -21.58
CA ARG A 6 -12.53 -9.86 -21.00
C ARG A 6 -13.43 -9.30 -19.90
N VAL A 7 -13.00 -9.39 -18.66
CA VAL A 7 -13.67 -8.71 -17.54
C VAL A 7 -13.07 -7.31 -17.43
N GLU A 8 -13.46 -6.41 -18.32
CA GLU A 8 -12.92 -5.03 -18.37
C GLU A 8 -13.15 -4.26 -17.07
N SER A 9 -14.22 -4.59 -16.32
CA SER A 9 -14.54 -3.94 -15.05
C SER A 9 -13.50 -4.16 -13.94
N ASP A 10 -12.71 -5.23 -14.01
CA ASP A 10 -11.70 -5.55 -13.00
C ASP A 10 -10.27 -5.15 -13.41
N MET A 11 -10.08 -4.76 -14.67
CA MET A 11 -8.78 -4.35 -15.20
C MET A 11 -8.58 -2.84 -15.05
N ARG A 12 -8.27 -2.40 -13.83
CA ARG A 12 -8.10 -0.97 -13.49
C ARG A 12 -6.63 -0.52 -13.48
N TRP A 13 -5.82 -1.03 -14.37
CA TRP A 13 -4.41 -0.65 -14.48
C TRP A 13 -4.21 0.86 -14.58
N LYS A 14 -4.89 1.46 -15.54
CA LYS A 14 -4.79 2.90 -15.81
C LYS A 14 -5.25 3.75 -14.61
N GLU A 15 -6.34 3.36 -13.98
CA GLU A 15 -6.90 4.07 -12.84
C GLU A 15 -5.95 4.05 -11.63
N TYR A 16 -5.40 2.88 -11.32
CA TYR A 16 -4.47 2.75 -10.19
C TYR A 16 -3.16 3.48 -10.45
N TYR A 17 -2.55 3.38 -11.64
CA TYR A 17 -1.36 4.17 -11.96
C TYR A 17 -1.64 5.67 -12.03
N SER A 18 -2.82 6.10 -12.46
CA SER A 18 -3.25 7.50 -12.34
C SER A 18 -3.32 7.95 -10.89
N GLY A 19 -3.82 7.08 -10.00
CA GLY A 19 -3.83 7.32 -8.55
C GLY A 19 -2.42 7.43 -7.96
N ILE A 20 -1.53 6.51 -8.30
CA ILE A 20 -0.12 6.50 -7.90
C ILE A 20 0.57 7.80 -8.33
N ARG A 21 0.38 8.20 -9.60
CA ARG A 21 0.95 9.46 -10.11
C ARG A 21 0.44 10.69 -9.33
N LYS A 22 -0.85 10.74 -9.01
CA LYS A 22 -1.42 11.84 -8.20
C LYS A 22 -0.83 11.86 -6.78
N ALA A 23 -0.66 10.69 -6.17
CA ALA A 23 0.01 10.58 -4.87
C ALA A 23 1.45 11.09 -4.94
N ASN A 24 2.23 10.69 -5.96
CA ASN A 24 3.60 11.15 -6.15
C ASN A 24 3.68 12.67 -6.36
N ILE A 25 2.76 13.26 -7.12
CA ILE A 25 2.70 14.73 -7.28
C ILE A 25 2.51 15.41 -5.91
N LEU A 26 1.60 14.91 -5.08
CA LEU A 26 1.41 15.47 -3.74
C LEU A 26 2.65 15.28 -2.87
N ILE A 27 3.20 14.07 -2.81
CA ILE A 27 4.39 13.72 -2.01
C ILE A 27 5.56 14.64 -2.32
N ASN A 28 5.80 14.94 -3.61
CA ASN A 28 6.93 15.76 -4.05
C ASN A 28 6.75 17.26 -3.80
N HIS A 29 5.51 17.74 -3.62
CA HIS A 29 5.24 19.17 -3.51
C HIS A 29 4.70 19.60 -2.15
N ILE A 30 4.27 18.66 -1.30
CA ILE A 30 3.60 19.00 -0.04
C ILE A 30 4.51 19.74 0.94
N ASP A 31 5.81 19.46 0.92
CA ASP A 31 6.76 20.02 1.88
C ASP A 31 7.09 21.50 1.63
N VAL A 32 6.81 22.03 0.42
CA VAL A 32 6.99 23.45 0.10
C VAL A 32 5.77 24.31 0.44
N VAL A 33 4.65 23.68 0.81
CA VAL A 33 3.43 24.40 1.20
C VAL A 33 3.53 24.83 2.67
N PRO A 34 3.44 26.13 2.98
CA PRO A 34 3.52 26.60 4.36
C PRO A 34 2.22 26.25 5.09
N PHE A 35 2.23 25.19 5.88
CA PHE A 35 1.09 24.82 6.73
C PHE A 35 1.24 25.46 8.12
N MET A 36 0.27 26.31 8.50
CA MET A 36 0.14 26.83 9.85
C MET A 36 -0.65 25.89 10.77
N LEU A 37 -1.38 24.93 10.18
CA LEU A 37 -2.19 23.98 10.92
C LEU A 37 -1.36 22.79 11.39
N THR A 38 -1.70 22.30 12.56
CA THR A 38 -1.09 21.12 13.18
C THR A 38 -2.14 20.05 13.46
N TYR A 39 -1.67 18.82 13.66
CA TYR A 39 -2.50 17.69 14.09
C TYR A 39 -1.76 16.88 15.15
N LYS A 40 -2.47 15.97 15.81
CA LYS A 40 -1.87 14.95 16.67
C LYS A 40 -1.76 13.64 15.89
N ASN A 41 -0.53 13.12 15.80
CA ASN A 41 -0.27 11.82 15.18
C ASN A 41 -0.68 10.67 16.12
N ALA A 42 -0.51 9.43 15.65
CA ALA A 42 -0.87 8.24 16.42
C ALA A 42 -0.10 8.07 17.74
N LYS A 43 1.04 8.73 17.90
CA LYS A 43 1.81 8.78 19.15
C LYS A 43 1.42 9.94 20.07
N GLY A 44 0.42 10.75 19.68
CA GLY A 44 0.01 11.93 20.43
C GLY A 44 0.93 13.15 20.27
N GLU A 45 1.93 13.08 19.38
CA GLU A 45 2.83 14.19 19.07
C GLU A 45 2.14 15.23 18.20
N THR A 46 2.36 16.51 18.48
CA THR A 46 1.86 17.58 17.62
C THR A 46 2.82 17.78 16.45
N LYS A 47 2.33 17.60 15.22
CA LYS A 47 3.11 17.76 13.99
C LYS A 47 2.39 18.70 13.01
N PRO A 48 3.12 19.30 12.05
CA PRO A 48 2.52 20.06 10.98
C PRO A 48 1.57 19.19 10.12
N LEU A 49 0.50 19.76 9.61
CA LEU A 49 -0.55 19.04 8.88
C LEU A 49 -0.04 18.38 7.60
N ASN A 50 0.98 18.95 6.93
CA ASN A 50 1.59 18.35 5.75
C ASN A 50 2.17 16.95 6.00
N VAL A 51 2.62 16.65 7.22
CA VAL A 51 3.16 15.33 7.59
C VAL A 51 2.10 14.24 7.42
N THR A 52 0.90 14.44 8.02
CA THR A 52 -0.17 13.43 7.85
C THR A 52 -0.69 13.39 6.40
N MET A 53 -0.80 14.53 5.71
CA MET A 53 -1.23 14.55 4.31
C MET A 53 -0.26 13.78 3.40
N LYS A 54 1.04 13.88 3.66
CA LYS A 54 2.06 13.08 2.97
C LYS A 54 1.92 11.59 3.28
N ALA A 55 1.70 11.24 4.54
CA ALA A 55 1.46 9.87 4.97
C ALA A 55 0.17 9.29 4.36
N GLU A 56 -0.91 10.07 4.29
CA GLU A 56 -2.17 9.68 3.64
C GLU A 56 -1.98 9.41 2.14
N ALA A 57 -1.20 10.24 1.44
CA ALA A 57 -0.86 10.01 0.04
C ALA A 57 -0.03 8.75 -0.18
N ARG A 58 0.97 8.49 0.69
CA ARG A 58 1.77 7.25 0.66
C ARG A 58 0.91 6.02 0.98
N PHE A 59 -0.03 6.13 1.91
CA PHE A 59 -1.00 5.05 2.17
C PHE A 59 -1.84 4.72 0.93
N LEU A 60 -2.39 5.73 0.26
CA LEU A 60 -3.18 5.52 -0.96
C LEU A 60 -2.33 4.91 -2.08
N ARG A 61 -1.06 5.31 -2.20
CA ARG A 61 -0.11 4.72 -3.15
C ARG A 61 0.10 3.23 -2.86
N ALA A 62 0.38 2.88 -1.60
CA ALA A 62 0.54 1.49 -1.17
C ALA A 62 -0.73 0.66 -1.43
N TYR A 63 -1.91 1.24 -1.17
CA TYR A 63 -3.19 0.61 -1.47
C TYR A 63 -3.39 0.36 -2.97
N PHE A 64 -3.07 1.32 -3.83
CA PHE A 64 -3.17 1.15 -5.28
C PHE A 64 -2.20 0.08 -5.80
N TYR A 65 -0.98 0.02 -5.27
CA TYR A 65 -0.06 -1.06 -5.60
C TYR A 65 -0.58 -2.43 -5.13
N PHE A 66 -1.17 -2.53 -3.96
CA PHE A 66 -1.79 -3.78 -3.52
C PHE A 66 -2.94 -4.21 -4.44
N GLU A 67 -3.77 -3.28 -4.89
CA GLU A 67 -4.83 -3.57 -5.85
C GLU A 67 -4.28 -4.06 -7.20
N LEU A 68 -3.17 -3.52 -7.66
CA LEU A 68 -2.47 -3.99 -8.86
C LEU A 68 -1.87 -5.39 -8.65
N VAL A 69 -1.14 -5.59 -7.56
CA VAL A 69 -0.44 -6.85 -7.25
C VAL A 69 -1.40 -8.04 -7.16
N LYS A 70 -2.58 -7.85 -6.56
CA LYS A 70 -3.61 -8.89 -6.49
C LYS A 70 -4.06 -9.40 -7.86
N ARG A 71 -4.00 -8.56 -8.89
CA ARG A 71 -4.52 -8.86 -10.23
C ARG A 71 -3.45 -9.24 -11.23
N TYR A 72 -2.28 -8.62 -11.09
CA TYR A 72 -1.23 -8.70 -12.10
C TYR A 72 0.06 -9.37 -11.58
N GLY A 73 0.16 -9.65 -10.28
CA GLY A 73 1.40 -10.05 -9.66
C GLY A 73 2.37 -8.87 -9.53
N GLY A 74 3.65 -9.07 -9.80
CA GLY A 74 4.63 -7.99 -9.81
C GLY A 74 4.31 -6.94 -10.88
N VAL A 75 4.57 -5.69 -10.58
CA VAL A 75 4.27 -4.52 -11.44
C VAL A 75 5.41 -3.52 -11.39
N PRO A 76 5.52 -2.59 -12.34
CA PRO A 76 6.49 -1.50 -12.26
C PRO A 76 6.29 -0.65 -11.00
N LEU A 77 7.33 -0.52 -10.17
CA LEU A 77 7.32 0.37 -9.02
C LEU A 77 7.92 1.72 -9.45
N MET A 78 7.13 2.78 -9.39
CA MET A 78 7.51 4.14 -9.80
C MET A 78 8.29 4.90 -8.72
N GLY A 79 8.36 4.37 -7.49
CA GLY A 79 8.92 5.12 -6.36
C GLY A 79 8.20 6.46 -6.18
N ASP A 80 8.98 7.52 -6.00
CA ASP A 80 8.47 8.89 -5.90
C ASP A 80 8.45 9.64 -7.24
N ASP A 81 8.83 8.99 -8.35
CA ASP A 81 8.97 9.63 -9.64
C ASP A 81 7.62 10.06 -10.23
N VAL A 82 7.62 11.24 -10.85
CA VAL A 82 6.49 11.77 -11.61
C VAL A 82 6.93 11.92 -13.07
N HIS A 83 6.65 10.88 -13.85
CA HIS A 83 6.97 10.88 -15.27
C HIS A 83 6.16 11.91 -16.04
N ILE A 84 6.81 12.57 -17.01
CA ILE A 84 6.23 13.57 -17.91
C ILE A 84 6.20 13.08 -19.35
N LEU A 85 5.54 13.83 -20.21
CA LEU A 85 5.50 13.51 -21.64
C LEU A 85 6.92 13.59 -22.23
N GLY A 86 7.37 12.51 -22.85
CA GLY A 86 8.70 12.38 -23.43
C GLY A 86 9.68 11.53 -22.60
N ASP A 87 9.34 11.17 -21.37
CA ASP A 87 10.12 10.21 -20.60
C ASP A 87 10.03 8.81 -21.21
N ASP A 88 11.10 8.03 -21.03
CA ASP A 88 11.06 6.60 -21.36
C ASP A 88 10.12 5.88 -20.37
N MET A 89 9.08 5.30 -20.91
CA MET A 89 8.05 4.56 -20.16
C MET A 89 8.22 3.04 -20.26
N GLU A 90 9.33 2.54 -20.83
CA GLU A 90 9.65 1.11 -20.85
C GLU A 90 10.22 0.64 -19.50
N ILE A 91 9.43 0.82 -18.45
CA ILE A 91 9.80 0.47 -17.08
C ILE A 91 9.49 -1.02 -16.85
N PRO A 92 10.49 -1.86 -16.53
CA PRO A 92 10.28 -3.28 -16.31
C PRO A 92 9.42 -3.53 -15.07
N ARG A 93 8.73 -4.67 -15.06
CA ARG A 93 8.01 -5.12 -13.87
C ARG A 93 8.99 -5.56 -12.80
N ASN A 94 8.72 -5.17 -11.57
CA ASN A 94 9.36 -5.72 -10.38
C ASN A 94 8.79 -7.12 -10.08
N THR A 95 9.51 -7.94 -9.33
CA THR A 95 8.99 -9.24 -8.89
C THR A 95 7.82 -9.06 -7.93
N PHE A 96 7.01 -10.10 -7.78
CA PHE A 96 5.93 -10.12 -6.79
C PHE A 96 6.45 -9.82 -5.38
N GLU A 97 7.57 -10.44 -5.00
CA GLU A 97 8.22 -10.24 -3.70
C GLU A 97 8.65 -8.79 -3.49
N GLN A 98 9.32 -8.17 -4.48
CA GLN A 98 9.71 -6.76 -4.42
C GLN A 98 8.51 -5.84 -4.23
N CYS A 99 7.40 -6.11 -4.91
CA CYS A 99 6.19 -5.32 -4.77
C CYS A 99 5.55 -5.47 -3.38
N VAL A 100 5.48 -6.69 -2.85
CA VAL A 100 4.96 -6.94 -1.49
C VAL A 100 5.83 -6.23 -0.44
N GLN A 101 7.16 -6.33 -0.57
CA GLN A 101 8.09 -5.67 0.34
C GLN A 101 7.92 -4.16 0.30
N TYR A 102 7.91 -3.56 -0.89
CA TYR A 102 7.68 -2.12 -1.07
C TYR A 102 6.39 -1.65 -0.38
N ILE A 103 5.28 -2.37 -0.57
CA ILE A 103 4.01 -2.01 0.06
C ILE A 103 4.11 -2.07 1.59
N CYS A 104 4.75 -3.11 2.13
CA CYS A 104 4.91 -3.28 3.57
C CYS A 104 5.81 -2.20 4.18
N ASP A 105 6.91 -1.85 3.52
CA ASP A 105 7.85 -0.82 3.96
C ASP A 105 7.19 0.56 3.96
N GLU A 106 6.45 0.91 2.89
CA GLU A 106 5.66 2.14 2.83
C GLU A 106 4.69 2.26 4.01
N LEU A 107 3.97 1.18 4.33
CA LEU A 107 3.02 1.16 5.43
C LEU A 107 3.71 1.26 6.80
N ASP A 108 4.86 0.61 6.98
CA ASP A 108 5.62 0.71 8.23
C ASP A 108 6.17 2.09 8.49
N ASP A 109 6.64 2.77 7.44
CA ASP A 109 7.22 4.11 7.54
C ASP A 109 6.19 5.16 7.96
N ILE A 110 4.94 5.04 7.46
CA ILE A 110 3.94 6.09 7.63
C ILE A 110 2.97 5.88 8.79
N LYS A 111 2.88 4.66 9.35
CA LYS A 111 1.82 4.31 10.32
C LYS A 111 1.73 5.26 11.51
N ASP A 112 2.86 5.76 11.98
CA ASP A 112 2.92 6.62 13.16
C ASP A 112 2.67 8.11 12.83
N ASP A 113 2.74 8.49 11.55
CA ASP A 113 2.42 9.83 11.07
C ASP A 113 0.94 9.99 10.66
N LEU A 114 0.19 8.91 10.66
CA LEU A 114 -1.25 8.94 10.47
C LEU A 114 -1.98 9.29 11.79
N ARG A 115 -3.25 9.69 11.67
CA ARG A 115 -4.15 9.85 12.82
C ARG A 115 -4.57 8.48 13.34
N THR A 116 -5.07 8.45 14.58
CA THR A 116 -5.71 7.26 15.17
C THR A 116 -7.15 7.58 15.60
N ASN A 117 -8.01 6.59 15.74
CA ASN A 117 -9.34 6.74 16.28
C ASN A 117 -9.31 6.73 17.84
N PRO A 118 -10.20 7.48 18.50
CA PRO A 118 -11.13 8.46 17.93
C PRO A 118 -10.41 9.73 17.46
N MET A 119 -10.79 10.24 16.29
CA MET A 119 -10.25 11.50 15.78
C MET A 119 -10.93 12.68 16.49
N PRO A 120 -10.17 13.68 16.99
CA PRO A 120 -10.75 14.86 17.64
C PRO A 120 -11.72 15.63 16.73
N ASP A 121 -11.40 15.68 15.42
CA ASP A 121 -12.18 16.40 14.40
C ASP A 121 -12.82 15.38 13.43
N PHE A 122 -13.54 14.41 13.96
CA PHE A 122 -14.07 13.26 13.23
C PHE A 122 -14.85 13.65 11.96
N GLU A 123 -15.70 14.66 12.01
CA GLU A 123 -16.52 15.07 10.85
C GLU A 123 -15.68 15.53 9.66
N GLN A 124 -14.56 16.20 9.92
CA GLN A 124 -13.67 16.70 8.86
C GLN A 124 -12.76 15.61 8.29
N TYR A 125 -12.32 14.65 9.10
CA TYR A 125 -11.28 13.68 8.74
C TYR A 125 -11.76 12.22 8.74
N ALA A 126 -13.06 11.98 8.88
CA ALA A 126 -13.65 10.63 8.95
C ALA A 126 -13.33 9.71 7.77
N HIS A 127 -12.92 10.29 6.64
CA HIS A 127 -12.62 9.55 5.41
C HIS A 127 -11.13 9.46 5.09
N THR A 128 -10.25 9.92 5.98
CA THR A 128 -8.82 9.82 5.79
C THR A 128 -8.27 8.51 6.35
N PRO A 129 -7.17 7.98 5.79
CA PRO A 129 -6.51 6.81 6.34
C PRO A 129 -6.03 7.05 7.77
N THR A 130 -6.20 6.03 8.61
CA THR A 130 -5.73 6.03 9.99
C THR A 130 -4.60 5.02 10.20
N ARG A 131 -3.95 5.08 11.37
CA ARG A 131 -2.95 4.07 11.76
C ARG A 131 -3.56 2.67 11.78
N GLU A 132 -4.79 2.53 12.26
CA GLU A 132 -5.53 1.25 12.28
C GLU A 132 -5.74 0.71 10.86
N ALA A 133 -6.15 1.59 9.92
CA ALA A 133 -6.31 1.21 8.52
C ALA A 133 -4.97 0.77 7.90
N CYS A 134 -3.87 1.43 8.29
CA CYS A 134 -2.52 1.11 7.84
C CYS A 134 -2.09 -0.30 8.29
N LEU A 135 -2.23 -0.61 9.58
CA LEU A 135 -1.91 -1.92 10.14
C LEU A 135 -2.82 -3.02 9.58
N ALA A 136 -4.11 -2.74 9.42
CA ALA A 136 -5.06 -3.68 8.81
C ALA A 136 -4.71 -3.97 7.35
N LEU A 137 -4.32 -2.96 6.58
CA LEU A 137 -3.89 -3.14 5.19
C LEU A 137 -2.62 -4.00 5.13
N LYS A 138 -1.61 -3.72 5.97
CA LYS A 138 -0.38 -4.53 6.03
C LYS A 138 -0.67 -6.00 6.34
N SER A 139 -1.49 -6.25 7.36
CA SER A 139 -1.93 -7.61 7.71
C SER A 139 -2.58 -8.32 6.51
N ARG A 140 -3.45 -7.62 5.79
CA ARG A 140 -4.12 -8.15 4.60
C ARG A 140 -3.15 -8.43 3.45
N VAL A 141 -2.19 -7.55 3.20
CA VAL A 141 -1.13 -7.74 2.17
C VAL A 141 -0.33 -8.99 2.46
N LEU A 142 0.17 -9.15 3.69
CA LEU A 142 0.98 -10.30 4.10
C LEU A 142 0.17 -11.60 4.06
N LEU A 143 -1.08 -11.59 4.49
CA LEU A 143 -1.97 -12.76 4.42
C LEU A 143 -2.20 -13.18 2.96
N TYR A 144 -2.43 -12.22 2.09
CA TYR A 144 -2.64 -12.48 0.67
C TYR A 144 -1.38 -13.05 0.03
N ALA A 145 -0.22 -12.47 0.34
CA ALA A 145 1.08 -12.92 -0.16
C ALA A 145 1.47 -14.32 0.36
N ALA A 146 1.12 -14.66 1.60
CA ALA A 146 1.35 -15.98 2.18
C ALA A 146 0.42 -17.06 1.62
N SER A 147 -0.66 -16.69 0.92
CA SER A 147 -1.66 -17.64 0.42
C SER A 147 -1.06 -18.67 -0.54
N PRO A 148 -1.67 -19.87 -0.66
CA PRO A 148 -1.16 -20.92 -1.53
C PRO A 148 -0.94 -20.48 -2.98
N LEU A 149 -1.74 -19.54 -3.48
CA LEU A 149 -1.63 -19.03 -4.85
C LEU A 149 -0.27 -18.40 -5.15
N PHE A 150 0.29 -17.69 -4.19
CA PHE A 150 1.55 -16.95 -4.38
C PHE A 150 2.75 -17.63 -3.72
N ASN A 151 2.54 -18.36 -2.62
CA ASN A 151 3.61 -18.92 -1.81
C ASN A 151 3.81 -20.43 -2.02
N GLU A 152 2.79 -21.19 -2.45
CA GLU A 152 2.88 -22.66 -2.53
C GLU A 152 2.65 -23.21 -3.94
N ARG A 153 1.62 -22.71 -4.62
CA ARG A 153 1.15 -23.23 -5.92
C ARG A 153 0.98 -22.08 -6.90
N PRO A 154 2.09 -21.43 -7.31
CA PRO A 154 1.98 -20.35 -8.30
C PRO A 154 1.40 -20.92 -9.61
N ILE A 155 0.70 -20.09 -10.36
CA ILE A 155 0.11 -20.44 -11.67
C ILE A 155 1.19 -20.95 -12.63
N GLU A 156 2.40 -20.40 -12.53
CA GLU A 156 3.55 -20.78 -13.32
C GLU A 156 4.78 -20.90 -12.41
N ILE A 157 5.32 -22.11 -12.33
CA ILE A 157 6.46 -22.40 -11.45
C ILE A 157 7.72 -21.67 -11.94
N GLY A 158 8.38 -20.96 -11.03
CA GLY A 158 9.61 -20.21 -11.32
C GLY A 158 9.38 -18.83 -11.96
N ASN A 159 8.15 -18.43 -12.19
CA ASN A 159 7.83 -17.07 -12.64
C ASN A 159 7.66 -16.14 -11.44
N GLU A 160 8.73 -15.44 -11.08
CA GLU A 160 8.75 -14.49 -9.95
C GLU A 160 7.85 -13.24 -10.15
N LEU A 161 7.30 -13.05 -11.35
CA LEU A 161 6.34 -11.97 -11.58
C LEU A 161 4.95 -12.30 -11.07
N ILE A 162 4.59 -13.57 -10.87
CA ILE A 162 3.23 -13.98 -10.49
C ILE A 162 3.16 -14.72 -9.15
N GLY A 163 4.27 -14.80 -8.44
CA GLY A 163 4.37 -15.40 -7.12
C GLY A 163 5.80 -15.46 -6.62
N TYR A 164 6.01 -16.09 -5.50
CA TYR A 164 7.34 -16.32 -4.96
C TYR A 164 8.06 -17.48 -5.70
N ALA A 165 9.38 -17.39 -5.77
CA ALA A 165 10.21 -18.43 -6.39
C ALA A 165 10.12 -19.79 -5.68
N SER A 166 9.88 -19.79 -4.36
CA SER A 166 9.79 -20.99 -3.53
C SER A 166 8.84 -20.81 -2.36
N TYR A 167 8.30 -21.93 -1.87
CA TYR A 167 7.52 -21.94 -0.64
C TYR A 167 8.38 -21.54 0.56
N ASP A 168 7.81 -20.66 1.39
CA ASP A 168 8.38 -20.32 2.68
C ASP A 168 7.27 -20.23 3.74
N ARG A 169 7.42 -21.04 4.81
CA ARG A 169 6.50 -21.07 5.93
C ARG A 169 6.51 -19.75 6.76
N GLU A 170 7.65 -19.05 6.78
CA GLU A 170 7.77 -17.81 7.56
C GLU A 170 6.82 -16.72 7.06
N ARG A 171 6.42 -16.73 5.80
CA ARG A 171 5.41 -15.79 5.27
C ARG A 171 4.07 -15.90 6.00
N TRP A 172 3.68 -17.13 6.39
CA TRP A 172 2.49 -17.35 7.22
C TRP A 172 2.68 -16.83 8.65
N ASN A 173 3.87 -16.98 9.21
CA ASN A 173 4.20 -16.44 10.52
C ASN A 173 4.18 -14.91 10.52
N ASP A 174 4.68 -14.28 9.47
CA ASP A 174 4.68 -12.83 9.34
C ASP A 174 3.26 -12.26 9.15
N ALA A 175 2.42 -12.94 8.37
CA ALA A 175 1.00 -12.61 8.27
C ALA A 175 0.28 -12.72 9.61
N ALA A 176 0.55 -13.81 10.37
CA ALA A 176 -0.03 -14.02 11.70
C ALA A 176 0.45 -12.98 12.71
N LYS A 177 1.73 -12.61 12.70
CA LYS A 177 2.30 -11.55 13.55
C LYS A 177 1.64 -10.20 13.26
N ALA A 178 1.49 -9.84 11.97
CA ALA A 178 0.85 -8.58 11.59
C ALA A 178 -0.62 -8.52 12.02
N ALA A 179 -1.37 -9.62 11.85
CA ALA A 179 -2.75 -9.72 12.32
C ALA A 179 -2.82 -9.63 13.86
N LYS A 180 -1.91 -10.33 14.55
CA LYS A 180 -1.85 -10.29 16.02
C LYS A 180 -1.55 -8.88 16.53
N THR A 181 -0.59 -8.17 15.94
CA THR A 181 -0.28 -6.79 16.29
C THR A 181 -1.53 -5.89 16.21
N PHE A 182 -2.31 -6.01 15.15
CA PHE A 182 -3.55 -5.26 15.02
C PHE A 182 -4.58 -5.62 16.08
N ILE A 183 -4.76 -6.92 16.36
CA ILE A 183 -5.71 -7.41 17.37
C ILE A 183 -5.30 -6.99 18.79
N ASP A 184 -4.01 -7.09 19.11
CA ASP A 184 -3.49 -6.72 20.44
C ASP A 184 -3.63 -5.22 20.73
N GLU A 185 -3.53 -4.37 19.68
CA GLU A 185 -3.62 -2.92 19.84
C GLU A 185 -5.06 -2.40 19.77
N TYR A 186 -5.93 -2.99 18.96
CA TYR A 186 -7.25 -2.46 18.61
C TYR A 186 -8.40 -3.47 18.72
N GLY A 187 -8.12 -4.71 19.07
CA GLY A 187 -9.16 -5.72 19.30
C GLY A 187 -10.02 -5.42 20.53
N PRO A 188 -11.21 -5.99 20.61
CA PRO A 188 -12.02 -5.88 21.82
C PRO A 188 -11.30 -6.55 22.99
N ASN A 189 -11.19 -5.82 24.11
CA ASN A 189 -10.73 -6.36 25.40
C ASN A 189 -11.79 -7.31 25.99
#